data_bd690a2e84d5c6c9e3988d10493a8919
#
_entry.id   bd690a2e84d5c6c9e3988d10493a8919
#
_cell.length_a   1.000
_cell.length_b   1.000
_cell.length_c   1.000
_cell.angle_alpha   90.00
_cell.angle_beta   90.00
_cell.angle_gamma   90.00
#
_symmetry.space_group_name_H-M   'P 1'
#
loop_
_entity.id
_entity.type
_entity.pdbx_description
1 polymer ?
#
loop_
_entity_poly.entity_id
_entity_poly.type
_entity_poly.pdbx_seq_one_letter_code
_entity_poly.pdbx_strand_id
1 'polypeptide(L)'
;MPQKASMNNNARKYNRYNEVDERILALFAENKEKVFRLLYDTYYLPLCLYSVQFTGSTETSEDIVQNLFVSFWDKNSHTTISSNLHAWLFNAVRFSSLTKVQRERYFSLDEMEEESYSPIDDFYDEEELLQKRNQLLTELKKLPEQEYNVLVKIVLEDKKYKEVAEELHISVNTVKTHLSRALKMLRRFNMIEILILFNL
;
A
#
# COMPACT_ATOMS: atom_id res chain seq x y z
N MET A 1 -23.58 -3.05 -32.07
CA MET A 1 -23.08 -3.84 -30.95
C MET A 1 -21.58 -3.64 -30.78
N PRO A 2 -21.11 -2.78 -29.88
CA PRO A 2 -19.75 -2.78 -29.41
C PRO A 2 -19.65 -2.59 -27.88
N GLN A 3 -20.31 -3.44 -27.07
CA GLN A 3 -20.26 -3.34 -25.60
C GLN A 3 -19.47 -4.48 -24.93
N LYS A 4 -18.92 -5.44 -25.70
CA LYS A 4 -18.18 -6.58 -25.11
C LYS A 4 -16.67 -6.43 -25.02
N ALA A 5 -16.07 -5.41 -25.62
CA ALA A 5 -14.60 -5.23 -25.59
C ALA A 5 -14.10 -4.39 -24.39
N SER A 6 -14.95 -3.53 -23.83
CA SER A 6 -14.61 -2.66 -22.67
C SER A 6 -14.59 -3.42 -21.34
N MET A 7 -15.48 -4.40 -21.15
CA MET A 7 -15.53 -5.22 -19.93
C MET A 7 -14.27 -6.06 -19.66
N ASN A 8 -13.44 -6.28 -20.69
CA ASN A 8 -12.33 -7.24 -20.59
C ASN A 8 -11.01 -6.62 -20.07
N ASN A 9 -10.87 -5.29 -20.05
CA ASN A 9 -9.62 -4.66 -19.62
C ASN A 9 -9.59 -4.38 -18.12
N ASN A 10 -10.71 -4.09 -17.47
CA ASN A 10 -10.74 -3.83 -16.03
C ASN A 10 -10.75 -5.12 -15.20
N ALA A 11 -11.45 -6.15 -15.67
CA ALA A 11 -11.33 -7.51 -15.12
C ALA A 11 -9.87 -8.01 -15.15
N ARG A 12 -9.09 -7.63 -16.17
CA ARG A 12 -7.66 -8.01 -16.28
C ARG A 12 -6.76 -7.33 -15.26
N LYS A 13 -7.05 -6.12 -14.79
CA LYS A 13 -6.21 -5.40 -13.82
C LYS A 13 -6.46 -5.84 -12.37
N TYR A 14 -7.72 -6.07 -12.03
CA TYR A 14 -8.10 -6.69 -10.77
C TYR A 14 -7.53 -8.11 -10.66
N ASN A 15 -7.42 -8.77 -11.78
CA ASN A 15 -6.81 -10.08 -11.94
C ASN A 15 -5.32 -10.11 -11.61
N ARG A 16 -4.60 -8.98 -11.64
CA ARG A 16 -3.15 -8.98 -11.45
C ARG A 16 -2.73 -9.37 -10.03
N TYR A 17 -3.38 -8.83 -9.00
CA TYR A 17 -3.11 -9.28 -7.62
C TYR A 17 -3.60 -10.70 -7.41
N ASN A 18 -4.77 -11.07 -7.94
CA ASN A 18 -5.26 -12.44 -7.86
C ASN A 18 -4.34 -13.43 -8.57
N GLU A 19 -3.84 -13.13 -9.77
CA GLU A 19 -2.89 -13.96 -10.49
C GLU A 19 -1.55 -14.10 -9.74
N VAL A 20 -1.06 -13.01 -9.14
CA VAL A 20 0.16 -13.03 -8.32
C VAL A 20 -0.07 -13.78 -7.03
N ASP A 21 -1.20 -13.59 -6.36
CA ASP A 21 -1.60 -14.32 -5.16
C ASP A 21 -1.67 -15.83 -5.39
N GLU A 22 -2.37 -16.24 -6.44
CA GLU A 22 -2.43 -17.65 -6.84
C GLU A 22 -1.05 -18.25 -7.12
N ARG A 23 -0.20 -17.49 -7.80
CA ARG A 23 1.18 -17.90 -8.07
C ARG A 23 2.01 -18.00 -6.79
N ILE A 24 1.89 -17.04 -5.87
CA ILE A 24 2.56 -17.08 -4.57
C ILE A 24 2.09 -18.30 -3.78
N LEU A 25 0.77 -18.50 -3.67
CA LEU A 25 0.20 -19.61 -2.92
C LEU A 25 0.58 -20.98 -3.52
N ALA A 26 0.60 -21.12 -4.84
CA ALA A 26 1.01 -22.35 -5.52
C ALA A 26 2.51 -22.66 -5.27
N LEU A 27 3.37 -21.65 -5.29
CA LEU A 27 4.81 -21.83 -5.10
C LEU A 27 5.22 -22.21 -3.67
N PHE A 28 4.34 -22.01 -2.66
CA PHE A 28 4.66 -22.36 -1.27
C PHE A 28 5.03 -23.83 -1.08
N ALA A 29 4.42 -24.73 -1.86
CA ALA A 29 4.71 -26.17 -1.81
C ALA A 29 6.04 -26.52 -2.47
N GLU A 30 6.55 -25.69 -3.38
CA GLU A 30 7.67 -26.02 -4.23
C GLU A 30 8.99 -25.38 -3.78
N ASN A 31 9.00 -24.08 -3.51
CA ASN A 31 10.23 -23.34 -3.21
C ASN A 31 9.98 -22.12 -2.34
N LYS A 32 10.24 -22.27 -1.06
CA LYS A 32 10.04 -21.22 -0.06
C LYS A 32 10.82 -19.92 -0.32
N GLU A 33 12.05 -20.02 -0.81
CA GLU A 33 12.89 -18.83 -1.07
C GLU A 33 12.35 -17.99 -2.23
N LYS A 34 11.90 -18.65 -3.31
CA LYS A 34 11.28 -17.97 -4.47
C LYS A 34 9.97 -17.28 -4.06
N VAL A 35 9.19 -17.93 -3.21
CA VAL A 35 7.95 -17.36 -2.66
C VAL A 35 8.23 -16.12 -1.87
N PHE A 36 9.21 -16.18 -0.94
CA PHE A 36 9.54 -15.03 -0.11
C PHE A 36 9.98 -13.83 -0.98
N ARG A 37 10.83 -14.07 -1.97
CA ARG A 37 11.27 -13.02 -2.89
C ARG A 37 10.08 -12.40 -3.63
N LEU A 38 9.22 -13.23 -4.23
CA LEU A 38 8.05 -12.75 -4.97
C LEU A 38 7.07 -11.98 -4.07
N LEU A 39 6.82 -12.48 -2.85
CA LEU A 39 6.00 -11.82 -1.85
C LEU A 39 6.59 -10.45 -1.47
N TYR A 40 7.88 -10.41 -1.20
CA TYR A 40 8.60 -9.20 -0.81
C TYR A 40 8.59 -8.17 -1.96
N ASP A 41 9.00 -8.57 -3.16
CA ASP A 41 9.07 -7.69 -4.32
C ASP A 41 7.70 -7.11 -4.70
N THR A 42 6.63 -7.90 -4.47
CA THR A 42 5.26 -7.45 -4.80
C THR A 42 4.64 -6.57 -3.73
N TYR A 43 4.81 -6.93 -2.44
CA TYR A 43 3.98 -6.36 -1.37
C TYR A 43 4.73 -5.48 -0.39
N TYR A 44 6.07 -5.53 -0.28
CA TYR A 44 6.79 -4.79 0.74
C TYR A 44 6.54 -3.28 0.68
N LEU A 45 6.83 -2.65 -0.45
CA LEU A 45 6.65 -1.21 -0.61
C LEU A 45 5.17 -0.79 -0.50
N PRO A 46 4.22 -1.42 -1.21
CA PRO A 46 2.80 -1.12 -1.05
C PRO A 46 2.30 -1.19 0.39
N LEU A 47 2.68 -2.22 1.14
CA LEU A 47 2.29 -2.37 2.54
C LEU A 47 2.93 -1.32 3.45
N CYS A 48 4.21 -0.96 3.22
CA CYS A 48 4.86 0.13 3.95
C CYS A 48 4.14 1.47 3.72
N LEU A 49 3.86 1.81 2.47
CA LEU A 49 3.14 3.04 2.12
C LEU A 49 1.73 3.09 2.74
N TYR A 50 1.04 1.96 2.74
CA TYR A 50 -0.27 1.83 3.40
C TYR A 50 -0.16 2.02 4.91
N SER A 51 0.81 1.40 5.56
CA SER A 51 1.06 1.55 6.99
C SER A 51 1.37 3.00 7.39
N VAL A 52 2.14 3.74 6.56
CA VAL A 52 2.49 5.15 6.81
C VAL A 52 1.26 6.04 6.91
N GLN A 53 0.16 5.74 6.22
CA GLN A 53 -1.09 6.51 6.32
C GLN A 53 -1.66 6.50 7.74
N PHE A 54 -1.43 5.43 8.51
CA PHE A 54 -1.89 5.30 9.89
C PHE A 54 -0.83 5.77 10.89
N THR A 55 0.42 5.32 10.72
CA THR A 55 1.50 5.57 11.68
C THR A 55 2.12 6.95 11.56
N GLY A 56 2.08 7.54 10.36
CA GLY A 56 2.78 8.78 10.04
C GLY A 56 4.32 8.63 10.04
N SER A 57 4.86 7.42 10.22
CA SER A 57 6.29 7.12 10.30
C SER A 57 6.68 6.00 9.34
N THR A 58 7.64 6.27 8.47
CA THR A 58 8.18 5.26 7.55
C THR A 58 8.93 4.17 8.31
N GLU A 59 9.69 4.52 9.35
CA GLU A 59 10.45 3.55 10.16
C GLU A 59 9.51 2.58 10.89
N THR A 60 8.51 3.11 11.59
CA THR A 60 7.49 2.29 12.27
C THR A 60 6.76 1.39 11.28
N SER A 61 6.49 1.89 10.07
CA SER A 61 5.79 1.14 9.03
C SER A 61 6.64 0.02 8.45
N GLU A 62 7.93 0.28 8.20
CA GLU A 62 8.91 -0.73 7.77
C GLU A 62 9.01 -1.85 8.81
N ASP A 63 9.08 -1.53 10.10
CA ASP A 63 9.11 -2.50 11.19
C ASP A 63 7.82 -3.36 11.25
N ILE A 64 6.66 -2.73 11.10
CA ILE A 64 5.36 -3.44 11.09
C ILE A 64 5.32 -4.44 9.94
N VAL A 65 5.70 -4.04 8.74
CA VAL A 65 5.66 -4.90 7.55
C VAL A 65 6.68 -6.02 7.63
N GLN A 66 7.89 -5.76 8.13
CA GLN A 66 8.90 -6.80 8.36
C GLN A 66 8.41 -7.83 9.38
N ASN A 67 7.86 -7.39 10.51
CA ASN A 67 7.29 -8.27 11.52
C ASN A 67 6.10 -9.09 10.97
N LEU A 68 5.28 -8.50 10.08
CA LEU A 68 4.22 -9.22 9.41
C LEU A 68 4.78 -10.36 8.54
N PHE A 69 5.80 -10.10 7.72
CA PHE A 69 6.39 -11.13 6.88
C PHE A 69 7.04 -12.26 7.69
N VAL A 70 7.77 -11.92 8.77
CA VAL A 70 8.32 -12.92 9.69
C VAL A 70 7.19 -13.76 10.31
N SER A 71 6.15 -13.10 10.84
CA SER A 71 5.00 -13.81 11.43
C SER A 71 4.23 -14.67 10.43
N PHE A 72 4.05 -14.18 9.20
CA PHE A 72 3.42 -14.92 8.12
C PHE A 72 4.17 -16.21 7.81
N TRP A 73 5.50 -16.14 7.85
CA TRP A 73 6.38 -17.26 7.59
C TRP A 73 6.40 -18.26 8.73
N ASP A 74 6.63 -17.81 9.95
CA ASP A 74 6.78 -18.66 11.12
C ASP A 74 5.49 -19.44 11.47
N LYS A 75 4.33 -18.79 11.33
CA LYS A 75 3.04 -19.37 11.64
C LYS A 75 2.46 -20.22 10.51
N ASN A 76 3.18 -20.38 9.39
CA ASN A 76 2.65 -21.04 8.19
C ASN A 76 1.26 -20.51 7.79
N SER A 77 1.03 -19.21 7.91
CA SER A 77 -0.28 -18.57 7.65
C SER A 77 -0.79 -18.82 6.24
N HIS A 78 0.12 -19.13 5.30
CA HIS A 78 -0.22 -19.54 3.94
C HIS A 78 -1.11 -20.79 3.87
N THR A 79 -1.09 -21.67 4.87
CA THR A 79 -1.93 -22.88 4.89
C THR A 79 -3.40 -22.59 5.16
N THR A 80 -3.68 -21.43 5.77
CA THR A 80 -5.05 -21.00 6.10
C THR A 80 -5.63 -20.01 5.10
N ILE A 81 -4.78 -19.43 4.22
CA ILE A 81 -5.20 -18.47 3.21
C ILE A 81 -5.38 -19.21 1.89
N SER A 82 -6.62 -19.43 1.51
CA SER A 82 -6.97 -20.16 0.27
C SER A 82 -7.16 -19.22 -0.93
N SER A 83 -7.38 -17.95 -0.70
CA SER A 83 -7.57 -16.90 -1.72
C SER A 83 -7.40 -15.53 -1.09
N ASN A 84 -7.22 -14.50 -1.94
CA ASN A 84 -7.20 -13.11 -1.49
C ASN A 84 -6.05 -12.78 -0.51
N LEU A 85 -4.83 -13.24 -0.84
CA LEU A 85 -3.64 -13.01 -0.02
C LEU A 85 -3.39 -11.50 0.20
N HIS A 86 -3.57 -10.68 -0.84
CA HIS A 86 -3.41 -9.23 -0.74
C HIS A 86 -4.36 -8.62 0.31
N ALA A 87 -5.64 -8.97 0.29
CA ALA A 87 -6.60 -8.45 1.26
C ALA A 87 -6.22 -8.85 2.69
N TRP A 88 -5.75 -10.08 2.89
CA TRP A 88 -5.26 -10.54 4.19
C TRP A 88 -4.04 -9.72 4.65
N LEU A 89 -3.04 -9.51 3.78
CA LEU A 89 -1.83 -8.74 4.10
C LEU A 89 -2.16 -7.28 4.47
N PHE A 90 -2.98 -6.61 3.68
CA PHE A 90 -3.37 -5.22 3.94
C PHE A 90 -4.19 -5.09 5.23
N ASN A 91 -5.12 -6.01 5.51
CA ASN A 91 -5.87 -6.01 6.77
C ASN A 91 -4.96 -6.26 7.98
N ALA A 92 -3.99 -7.17 7.87
CA ALA A 92 -3.03 -7.44 8.93
C ALA A 92 -2.14 -6.23 9.22
N VAL A 93 -1.66 -5.53 8.19
CA VAL A 93 -0.89 -4.28 8.33
C VAL A 93 -1.74 -3.19 8.97
N ARG A 94 -2.98 -2.99 8.51
CA ARG A 94 -3.90 -2.00 9.09
C ARG A 94 -4.08 -2.23 10.58
N PHE A 95 -4.43 -3.47 10.97
CA PHE A 95 -4.64 -3.81 12.37
C PHE A 95 -3.38 -3.57 13.22
N SER A 96 -2.22 -4.00 12.73
CA SER A 96 -0.94 -3.81 13.42
C SER A 96 -0.58 -2.35 13.56
N SER A 97 -0.81 -1.54 12.53
CA SER A 97 -0.56 -0.09 12.52
C SER A 97 -1.45 0.64 13.53
N LEU A 98 -2.75 0.36 13.51
CA LEU A 98 -3.70 0.96 14.47
C LEU A 98 -3.37 0.55 15.91
N THR A 99 -3.05 -0.72 16.15
CA THR A 99 -2.66 -1.20 17.48
C THR A 99 -1.38 -0.51 17.97
N LYS A 100 -0.39 -0.31 17.09
CA LYS A 100 0.86 0.38 17.41
C LYS A 100 0.61 1.83 17.80
N VAL A 101 -0.18 2.55 16.99
CA VAL A 101 -0.55 3.94 17.25
C VAL A 101 -1.36 4.08 18.54
N GLN A 102 -2.32 3.20 18.79
CA GLN A 102 -3.09 3.20 20.04
C GLN A 102 -2.19 2.99 21.26
N ARG A 103 -1.28 2.04 21.22
CA ARG A 103 -0.31 1.81 22.33
C ARG A 103 0.55 3.02 22.61
N GLU A 104 1.07 3.67 21.57
CA GLU A 104 1.89 4.88 21.72
C GLU A 104 1.08 6.05 22.29
N ARG A 105 -0.22 6.12 22.03
CA ARG A 105 -1.13 7.13 22.58
C ARG A 105 -1.52 6.90 24.04
N TYR A 106 -1.69 5.66 24.47
CA TYR A 106 -1.87 5.39 25.90
C TYR A 106 -0.70 5.89 26.74
N PHE A 107 0.46 6.14 26.12
CA PHE A 107 1.61 6.79 26.75
C PHE A 107 1.66 8.31 26.52
N SER A 108 0.88 8.87 25.58
CA SER A 108 0.75 10.31 25.34
C SER A 108 -0.75 10.64 25.25
N LEU A 109 -1.24 11.34 26.29
CA LEU A 109 -2.64 11.76 26.43
C LEU A 109 -3.04 12.77 25.33
N ASP A 110 -3.43 12.30 24.17
CA ASP A 110 -4.08 13.15 23.17
C ASP A 110 -5.22 12.41 22.47
N GLU A 111 -6.38 13.09 22.46
CA GLU A 111 -7.64 12.64 21.87
C GLU A 111 -7.52 12.51 20.35
N MET A 112 -8.04 11.44 19.77
CA MET A 112 -8.23 11.30 18.33
C MET A 112 -9.65 10.97 17.95
N GLU A 113 -10.07 11.63 16.88
CA GLU A 113 -11.25 11.28 16.11
C GLU A 113 -11.07 9.88 15.49
N GLU A 114 -12.02 8.99 15.76
CA GLU A 114 -12.16 7.71 15.04
C GLU A 114 -12.57 7.99 13.59
N GLU A 115 -11.60 8.11 12.70
CA GLU A 115 -11.91 8.06 11.28
C GLU A 115 -12.31 6.62 10.90
N SER A 116 -13.55 6.48 10.49
CA SER A 116 -14.11 5.24 9.95
C SER A 116 -13.47 4.93 8.60
N TYR A 117 -12.46 4.05 8.60
CA TYR A 117 -11.93 3.47 7.38
C TYR A 117 -12.80 2.27 6.97
N SER A 118 -13.38 2.35 5.79
CA SER A 118 -14.09 1.22 5.21
C SER A 118 -13.15 0.03 5.00
N PRO A 119 -13.63 -1.22 5.16
CA PRO A 119 -12.91 -2.39 4.68
C PRO A 119 -12.56 -2.22 3.20
N ILE A 120 -11.50 -2.91 2.76
CA ILE A 120 -11.18 -2.96 1.34
C ILE A 120 -12.34 -3.66 0.65
N ASP A 121 -13.22 -2.88 0.03
CA ASP A 121 -14.27 -3.41 -0.83
C ASP A 121 -13.64 -3.87 -2.14
N ASP A 122 -13.82 -5.14 -2.46
CA ASP A 122 -13.17 -5.80 -3.59
C ASP A 122 -13.78 -5.43 -4.96
N PHE A 123 -14.76 -4.54 -5.01
CA PHE A 123 -15.50 -4.26 -6.26
C PHE A 123 -15.75 -2.76 -6.44
N TYR A 124 -14.96 -2.15 -7.31
CA TYR A 124 -15.28 -0.85 -7.90
C TYR A 124 -15.73 -1.05 -9.34
N ASP A 125 -16.82 -0.39 -9.75
CA ASP A 125 -17.14 -0.30 -11.17
C ASP A 125 -16.23 0.72 -11.87
N GLU A 126 -16.25 0.71 -13.21
CA GLU A 126 -15.34 1.55 -14.03
C GLU A 126 -15.58 3.05 -13.81
N GLU A 127 -16.83 3.44 -13.60
CA GLU A 127 -17.22 4.83 -13.39
C GLU A 127 -16.77 5.32 -12.01
N GLU A 128 -16.91 4.50 -10.99
CA GLU A 128 -16.45 4.79 -9.63
C GLU A 128 -14.91 4.92 -9.56
N LEU A 129 -14.18 4.03 -10.23
CA LEU A 129 -12.72 4.13 -10.36
C LEU A 129 -12.29 5.42 -11.05
N LEU A 130 -12.97 5.82 -12.12
CA LEU A 130 -12.69 7.06 -12.84
C LEU A 130 -12.94 8.30 -11.96
N GLN A 131 -14.03 8.30 -11.20
CA GLN A 131 -14.35 9.38 -10.25
C GLN A 131 -13.28 9.48 -9.15
N LYS A 132 -12.89 8.37 -8.54
CA LYS A 132 -11.84 8.31 -7.52
C LYS A 132 -10.49 8.77 -8.07
N ARG A 133 -10.15 8.38 -9.29
CA ARG A 133 -8.95 8.85 -9.98
C ARG A 133 -8.94 10.37 -10.14
N ASN A 134 -10.03 10.95 -10.62
CA ASN A 134 -10.14 12.40 -10.81
C ASN A 134 -10.06 13.16 -9.47
N GLN A 135 -10.67 12.62 -8.42
CA GLN A 135 -10.55 13.16 -7.07
C GLN A 135 -9.11 13.11 -6.58
N LEU A 136 -8.42 11.96 -6.72
CA LEU A 136 -7.03 11.80 -6.33
C LEU A 136 -6.11 12.76 -7.09
N LEU A 137 -6.27 12.90 -8.41
CA LEU A 137 -5.49 13.85 -9.22
C LEU A 137 -5.70 15.30 -8.78
N THR A 138 -6.91 15.63 -8.32
CA THR A 138 -7.22 16.95 -7.77
C THR A 138 -6.51 17.20 -6.45
N GLU A 139 -6.46 16.20 -5.58
CA GLU A 139 -5.76 16.31 -4.29
C GLU A 139 -4.24 16.32 -4.46
N LEU A 140 -3.71 15.54 -5.39
CA LEU A 140 -2.27 15.56 -5.70
C LEU A 140 -1.79 16.96 -6.09
N LYS A 141 -2.61 17.74 -6.81
CA LYS A 141 -2.29 19.13 -7.18
C LYS A 141 -2.26 20.08 -5.98
N LYS A 142 -2.82 19.70 -4.84
CA LYS A 142 -2.80 20.49 -3.60
C LYS A 142 -1.59 20.19 -2.74
N LEU A 143 -0.84 19.13 -3.03
CA LEU A 143 0.38 18.83 -2.30
C LEU A 143 1.41 19.93 -2.53
N PRO A 144 2.17 20.32 -1.50
CA PRO A 144 3.36 21.13 -1.70
C PRO A 144 4.33 20.44 -2.67
N GLU A 145 5.09 21.23 -3.41
CA GLU A 145 5.92 20.73 -4.51
C GLU A 145 6.87 19.60 -4.10
N GLN A 146 7.49 19.72 -2.93
CA GLN A 146 8.45 18.72 -2.45
C GLN A 146 7.76 17.39 -2.09
N GLU A 147 6.61 17.45 -1.43
CA GLU A 147 5.78 16.29 -1.12
C GLU A 147 5.29 15.58 -2.39
N TYR A 148 4.86 16.35 -3.38
CA TYR A 148 4.45 15.84 -4.68
C TYR A 148 5.61 15.15 -5.42
N ASN A 149 6.77 15.83 -5.52
CA ASN A 149 7.93 15.29 -6.21
C ASN A 149 8.45 14.01 -5.57
N VAL A 150 8.52 13.94 -4.25
CA VAL A 150 8.92 12.73 -3.52
C VAL A 150 7.92 11.61 -3.75
N LEU A 151 6.62 11.89 -3.64
CA LEU A 151 5.57 10.89 -3.83
C LEU A 151 5.61 10.29 -5.24
N VAL A 152 5.70 11.13 -6.26
CA VAL A 152 5.78 10.69 -7.67
C VAL A 152 6.99 9.80 -7.89
N LYS A 153 8.17 10.21 -7.43
CA LYS A 153 9.41 9.46 -7.62
C LYS A 153 9.40 8.09 -6.93
N ILE A 154 8.83 8.01 -5.73
CA ILE A 154 8.74 6.73 -4.99
C ILE A 154 7.63 5.83 -5.56
N VAL A 155 6.44 6.39 -5.81
CA VAL A 155 5.25 5.58 -6.12
C VAL A 155 5.11 5.30 -7.61
N LEU A 156 5.41 6.29 -8.47
CA LEU A 156 5.21 6.16 -9.92
C LEU A 156 6.49 5.77 -10.68
N GLU A 157 7.63 6.28 -10.23
CA GLU A 157 8.92 5.99 -10.86
C GLU A 157 9.64 4.81 -10.19
N ASP A 158 9.04 4.20 -9.14
CA ASP A 158 9.56 3.05 -8.37
C ASP A 158 11.02 3.25 -7.89
N LYS A 159 11.37 4.51 -7.56
CA LYS A 159 12.72 4.86 -7.12
C LYS A 159 12.91 4.57 -5.64
N LYS A 160 14.12 4.14 -5.28
CA LYS A 160 14.53 3.97 -3.89
C LYS A 160 14.76 5.31 -3.21
N TYR A 161 14.56 5.37 -1.89
CA TYR A 161 14.76 6.59 -1.09
C TYR A 161 16.12 7.25 -1.32
N LYS A 162 17.17 6.45 -1.54
CA LYS A 162 18.52 6.94 -1.83
C LYS A 162 18.61 7.68 -3.16
N GLU A 163 18.01 7.11 -4.20
CA GLU A 163 17.99 7.69 -5.54
C GLU A 163 17.22 9.02 -5.56
N VAL A 164 16.06 9.03 -4.86
CA VAL A 164 15.27 10.26 -4.70
C VAL A 164 16.03 11.33 -3.91
N ALA A 165 16.73 10.93 -2.85
CA ALA A 165 17.54 11.84 -2.05
C ALA A 165 18.67 12.50 -2.88
N GLU A 166 19.36 11.72 -3.72
CA GLU A 166 20.40 12.19 -4.63
C GLU A 166 19.83 13.14 -5.69
N GLU A 167 18.72 12.79 -6.35
CA GLU A 167 18.10 13.59 -7.40
C GLU A 167 17.54 14.93 -6.89
N LEU A 168 16.97 14.94 -5.68
CA LEU A 168 16.37 16.14 -5.10
C LEU A 168 17.36 16.93 -4.22
N HIS A 169 18.61 16.45 -4.10
CA HIS A 169 19.66 17.06 -3.25
C HIS A 169 19.23 17.23 -1.78
N ILE A 170 18.54 16.25 -1.23
CA ILE A 170 18.07 16.22 0.17
C ILE A 170 18.54 14.94 0.88
N SER A 171 18.40 14.88 2.19
CA SER A 171 18.72 13.66 2.94
C SER A 171 17.64 12.57 2.76
N VAL A 172 18.02 11.31 2.93
CA VAL A 172 17.06 10.18 2.96
C VAL A 172 15.98 10.40 4.02
N ASN A 173 16.34 10.95 5.19
CA ASN A 173 15.37 11.26 6.24
C ASN A 173 14.39 12.36 5.80
N THR A 174 14.86 13.34 5.03
CA THR A 174 14.00 14.37 4.44
C THR A 174 13.04 13.77 3.43
N VAL A 175 13.49 12.84 2.58
CA VAL A 175 12.62 12.08 1.66
C VAL A 175 11.52 11.36 2.44
N LYS A 176 11.88 10.59 3.49
CA LYS A 176 10.92 9.88 4.35
C LYS A 176 9.90 10.84 4.98
N THR A 177 10.34 12.02 5.41
CA THR A 177 9.47 13.03 6.00
C THR A 177 8.48 13.60 4.98
N HIS A 178 8.94 13.98 3.78
CA HIS A 178 8.06 14.48 2.72
C HIS A 178 7.06 13.41 2.27
N LEU A 179 7.52 12.17 2.09
CA LEU A 179 6.64 11.04 1.76
C LEU A 179 5.55 10.85 2.82
N SER A 180 5.92 10.85 4.09
CA SER A 180 4.98 10.70 5.21
C SER A 180 3.93 11.82 5.22
N ARG A 181 4.35 13.08 4.99
CA ARG A 181 3.43 14.23 4.91
C ARG A 181 2.48 14.12 3.72
N ALA A 182 2.99 13.75 2.55
CA ALA A 182 2.18 13.53 1.34
C ALA A 182 1.10 12.47 1.59
N LEU A 183 1.49 11.32 2.13
CA LEU A 183 0.57 10.21 2.42
C LEU A 183 -0.45 10.58 3.50
N LYS A 184 -0.06 11.38 4.52
CA LYS A 184 -0.99 11.90 5.52
C LYS A 184 -2.04 12.84 4.91
N MET A 185 -1.67 13.68 3.94
CA MET A 185 -2.63 14.54 3.23
C MET A 185 -3.57 13.73 2.34
N LEU A 186 -3.10 12.60 1.82
CA LEU A 186 -3.88 11.69 0.97
C LEU A 186 -4.57 10.56 1.75
N ARG A 187 -4.58 10.59 3.08
CA ARG A 187 -5.06 9.48 3.93
C ARG A 187 -6.52 9.07 3.69
N ARG A 188 -7.35 9.96 3.15
CA ARG A 188 -8.73 9.65 2.75
C ARG A 188 -8.84 8.73 1.53
N PHE A 189 -7.76 8.59 0.76
CA PHE A 189 -7.65 7.62 -0.32
C PHE A 189 -6.98 6.37 0.21
N ASN A 190 -7.58 5.20 -0.05
CA ASN A 190 -6.93 3.95 0.27
C ASN A 190 -5.66 3.81 -0.58
N MET A 191 -4.54 3.40 0.04
CA MET A 191 -3.28 3.23 -0.70
C MET A 191 -3.40 2.23 -1.86
N ILE A 192 -4.27 1.23 -1.73
CA ILE A 192 -4.58 0.30 -2.83
C ILE A 192 -5.23 1.07 -4.00
N GLU A 193 -6.15 1.99 -3.72
CA GLU A 193 -6.76 2.85 -4.74
C GLU A 193 -5.70 3.69 -5.42
N ILE A 194 -4.78 4.28 -4.65
CA ILE A 194 -3.66 5.05 -5.18
C ILE A 194 -2.80 4.18 -6.10
N LEU A 195 -2.41 2.98 -5.67
CA LEU A 195 -1.58 2.08 -6.46
C LEU A 195 -2.31 1.56 -7.72
N ILE A 196 -3.60 1.23 -7.61
CA ILE A 196 -4.41 0.82 -8.77
C ILE A 196 -4.54 1.97 -9.76
N LEU A 197 -4.76 3.18 -9.29
CA LEU A 197 -4.97 4.35 -10.13
C LEU A 197 -3.69 4.84 -10.82
N PHE A 198 -2.53 4.57 -10.24
CA PHE A 198 -1.24 4.96 -10.81
C PHE A 198 -0.51 3.86 -11.58
N ASN A 199 -0.77 2.59 -11.31
CA ASN A 199 -0.28 1.48 -12.14
C ASN A 199 -1.10 1.30 -13.43
N LEU A 200 -1.81 2.32 -13.78
CA LEU A 200 -2.44 2.59 -15.04
C LEU A 200 -1.53 3.45 -15.89
#